data_c1522d6d3d92c06fa0a04b096ef37f20
#
_entry.id   c1522d6d3d92c06fa0a04b096ef37f20
#
_cell.length_a   1.000
_cell.length_b   1.000
_cell.length_c   1.000
_cell.angle_alpha   90.00
_cell.angle_beta   90.00
_cell.angle_gamma   90.00
#
_symmetry.space_group_name_H-M   'P 1'
#
loop_
_entity.id
_entity.type
_entity.pdbx_description
1 polymer ?
#
loop_
_entity_poly.entity_id
_entity_poly.type
_entity_poly.pdbx_seq_one_letter_code
_entity_poly.pdbx_strand_id
1 'polypeptide(L)'
;MLQSWQQHRDIKSLKQRLSKVLVHIGPSITITSLTNTTAFGIGYFTPAPTMSLFCLCTSIGVLVDYILTFTLLAPVLVLLSTHFPTTKQPTTLLPQPPENNEKPLIALIPQQLPLNPQTSKAFQYAKFIHSTRGRFSAFLLSIILYIVGTSGVLRFKSTFEPSKAFPSDSPLAHSLDSVGDVFDEFFPLCILVNRPPNLTDPEEYSSFNKMVAELEGLPESWGPNRTLLFLRPYEEFDKKNTHFWQSLGLGSKGKYKFSLDNLPFFMNSIGNPPTVKYEKNGNGSIQLKSFQFSIVNKGMTEWWNRAVIEEKVRIILEKYEKNFNASMYDAD
;
A
#
# COMPACT_ATOMS: atom_id res chain seq x y z
N MET A 1 1.09 -32.91 -6.52
CA MET A 1 -0.17 -33.65 -6.37
C MET A 1 -0.81 -34.01 -7.72
N LEU A 2 -1.04 -33.05 -8.62
CA LEU A 2 -1.72 -33.29 -9.91
C LEU A 2 -0.99 -34.31 -10.78
N GLN A 3 0.32 -34.22 -10.90
CA GLN A 3 1.16 -35.15 -11.68
C GLN A 3 1.09 -36.56 -11.11
N SER A 4 1.19 -36.75 -9.81
CA SER A 4 1.07 -38.05 -9.18
C SER A 4 -0.36 -38.62 -9.28
N TRP A 5 -1.37 -37.74 -9.26
CA TRP A 5 -2.75 -38.13 -9.53
C TRP A 5 -2.91 -38.69 -10.95
N GLN A 6 -2.25 -38.08 -11.92
CA GLN A 6 -2.24 -38.58 -13.32
C GLN A 6 -1.48 -39.91 -13.46
N GLN A 7 -0.39 -40.06 -12.71
CA GLN A 7 0.46 -41.27 -12.78
C GLN A 7 -0.23 -42.52 -12.24
N HIS A 8 -1.19 -42.37 -11.31
CA HIS A 8 -1.94 -43.46 -10.71
C HIS A 8 -3.33 -43.65 -11.36
N ARG A 9 -3.47 -43.41 -12.68
CA ARG A 9 -4.75 -43.56 -13.40
C ARG A 9 -5.30 -44.97 -13.42
N ASP A 10 -4.45 -45.97 -13.33
CA ASP A 10 -4.81 -47.40 -13.42
C ASP A 10 -5.65 -47.88 -12.23
N ILE A 11 -5.69 -47.10 -11.15
CA ILE A 11 -6.44 -47.48 -9.98
C ILE A 11 -7.91 -47.03 -10.11
N LYS A 12 -8.80 -48.02 -10.35
CA LYS A 12 -10.25 -47.77 -10.50
C LYS A 12 -10.92 -47.17 -9.28
N SER A 13 -10.43 -47.48 -8.07
CA SER A 13 -11.00 -46.95 -6.80
C SER A 13 -10.42 -45.56 -6.49
N LEU A 14 -11.25 -44.51 -6.57
CA LEU A 14 -10.87 -43.13 -6.22
C LEU A 14 -10.25 -43.00 -4.81
N LYS A 15 -10.77 -43.76 -3.84
CA LYS A 15 -10.27 -43.77 -2.45
C LYS A 15 -8.82 -44.30 -2.39
N GLN A 16 -8.57 -45.43 -3.06
CA GLN A 16 -7.23 -46.04 -3.12
C GLN A 16 -6.25 -45.16 -3.88
N ARG A 17 -6.70 -44.54 -4.96
CA ARG A 17 -5.89 -43.61 -5.75
C ARG A 17 -5.47 -42.39 -4.92
N LEU A 18 -6.42 -41.74 -4.22
CA LEU A 18 -6.13 -40.63 -3.35
C LEU A 18 -5.19 -41.02 -2.19
N SER A 19 -5.43 -42.17 -1.58
CA SER A 19 -4.56 -42.68 -0.52
C SER A 19 -3.12 -42.89 -1.00
N LYS A 20 -2.92 -43.50 -2.18
CA LYS A 20 -1.57 -43.68 -2.74
C LYS A 20 -0.88 -42.36 -3.08
N VAL A 21 -1.60 -41.40 -3.66
CA VAL A 21 -1.07 -40.07 -3.93
C VAL A 21 -0.66 -39.34 -2.65
N LEU A 22 -1.49 -39.42 -1.61
CA LEU A 22 -1.19 -38.80 -0.31
C LEU A 22 0.02 -39.45 0.38
N VAL A 23 0.14 -40.77 0.31
CA VAL A 23 1.29 -41.48 0.89
C VAL A 23 2.58 -41.18 0.12
N HIS A 24 2.50 -41.04 -1.21
CA HIS A 24 3.68 -40.80 -2.04
C HIS A 24 4.18 -39.35 -1.96
N ILE A 25 3.29 -38.34 -2.01
CA ILE A 25 3.67 -36.92 -2.06
C ILE A 25 3.55 -36.25 -0.69
N GLY A 26 2.67 -36.74 0.18
CA GLY A 26 2.45 -36.14 1.51
C GLY A 26 3.72 -35.82 2.28
N PRO A 27 4.65 -36.79 2.43
CA PRO A 27 5.90 -36.55 3.15
C PRO A 27 6.73 -35.41 2.54
N SER A 28 6.81 -35.34 1.21
CA SER A 28 7.56 -34.29 0.52
C SER A 28 6.97 -32.90 0.79
N ILE A 29 5.66 -32.75 0.64
CA ILE A 29 4.96 -31.48 0.92
C ILE A 29 5.12 -31.10 2.39
N THR A 30 4.98 -32.06 3.31
CA THR A 30 5.13 -31.82 4.75
C THR A 30 6.52 -31.33 5.12
N ILE A 31 7.58 -31.97 4.57
CA ILE A 31 8.95 -31.56 4.84
C ILE A 31 9.18 -30.15 4.32
N THR A 32 8.78 -29.87 3.08
CA THR A 32 8.96 -28.54 2.47
C THR A 32 8.24 -27.45 3.27
N SER A 33 6.98 -27.65 3.62
CA SER A 33 6.20 -26.69 4.40
C SER A 33 6.76 -26.52 5.81
N LEU A 34 7.20 -27.59 6.45
CA LEU A 34 7.81 -27.53 7.77
C LEU A 34 9.13 -26.75 7.73
N THR A 35 9.98 -27.01 6.74
CA THR A 35 11.25 -26.30 6.56
C THR A 35 11.03 -24.79 6.37
N ASN A 36 10.11 -24.42 5.50
CA ASN A 36 9.79 -23.02 5.24
C ASN A 36 9.18 -22.35 6.49
N THR A 37 8.22 -23.00 7.17
CA THR A 37 7.62 -22.48 8.40
C THR A 37 8.69 -22.27 9.49
N THR A 38 9.63 -23.22 9.62
CA THR A 38 10.72 -23.09 10.60
C THR A 38 11.70 -21.99 10.22
N ALA A 39 12.08 -21.87 8.94
CA ALA A 39 12.99 -20.84 8.47
C ALA A 39 12.43 -19.42 8.73
N PHE A 40 11.17 -19.18 8.35
CA PHE A 40 10.52 -17.91 8.64
C PHE A 40 10.21 -17.74 10.14
N GLY A 41 9.90 -18.83 10.85
CA GLY A 41 9.72 -18.81 12.30
C GLY A 41 10.97 -18.35 13.06
N ILE A 42 12.16 -18.76 12.62
CA ILE A 42 13.44 -18.26 13.16
C ILE A 42 13.62 -16.77 12.81
N GLY A 43 13.25 -16.35 11.61
CA GLY A 43 13.30 -14.95 11.19
C GLY A 43 12.45 -14.00 12.05
N TYR A 44 11.45 -14.51 12.77
CA TYR A 44 10.66 -13.72 13.71
C TYR A 44 11.50 -13.12 14.85
N PHE A 45 12.59 -13.78 15.25
CA PHE A 45 13.49 -13.29 16.29
C PHE A 45 14.49 -12.22 15.81
N THR A 46 14.35 -11.75 14.58
CA THR A 46 15.19 -10.66 14.06
C THR A 46 14.88 -9.35 14.81
N PRO A 47 15.90 -8.55 15.18
CA PRO A 47 15.71 -7.33 15.95
C PRO A 47 14.99 -6.21 15.18
N ALA A 48 14.89 -6.29 13.84
CA ALA A 48 14.17 -5.32 13.02
C ALA A 48 12.65 -5.61 13.03
N PRO A 49 11.78 -4.72 13.55
CA PRO A 49 10.36 -4.99 13.75
C PRO A 49 9.61 -5.35 12.47
N THR A 50 9.90 -4.68 11.35
CA THR A 50 9.26 -4.96 10.05
C THR A 50 9.63 -6.34 9.50
N MET A 51 10.91 -6.73 9.61
CA MET A 51 11.39 -8.04 9.18
C MET A 51 10.82 -9.15 10.06
N SER A 52 10.77 -8.93 11.37
CA SER A 52 10.15 -9.85 12.33
C SER A 52 8.68 -10.08 11.99
N LEU A 53 7.91 -9.02 11.78
CA LEU A 53 6.49 -9.11 11.43
C LEU A 53 6.28 -9.80 10.08
N PHE A 54 7.10 -9.46 9.05
CA PHE A 54 7.07 -10.12 7.75
C PHE A 54 7.30 -11.62 7.88
N CYS A 55 8.33 -12.03 8.62
CA CYS A 55 8.65 -13.44 8.86
C CYS A 55 7.52 -14.18 9.58
N LEU A 56 6.91 -13.56 10.58
CA LEU A 56 5.76 -14.12 11.30
C LEU A 56 4.58 -14.35 10.34
N CYS A 57 4.19 -13.33 9.59
CA CYS A 57 3.08 -13.42 8.64
C CYS A 57 3.33 -14.49 7.57
N THR A 58 4.56 -14.56 7.05
CA THR A 58 4.94 -15.57 6.04
C THR A 58 4.92 -16.97 6.63
N SER A 59 5.42 -17.18 7.85
CA SER A 59 5.39 -18.46 8.53
C SER A 59 3.95 -18.97 8.73
N ILE A 60 3.04 -18.10 9.19
CA ILE A 60 1.62 -18.40 9.32
C ILE A 60 1.00 -18.70 7.95
N GLY A 61 1.32 -17.89 6.93
CA GLY A 61 0.84 -18.08 5.55
C GLY A 61 1.21 -19.45 4.99
N VAL A 62 2.46 -19.88 5.13
CA VAL A 62 2.94 -21.21 4.69
C VAL A 62 2.22 -22.33 5.43
N LEU A 63 1.95 -22.16 6.73
CA LEU A 63 1.22 -23.14 7.53
C LEU A 63 -0.24 -23.26 7.07
N VAL A 64 -0.88 -22.14 6.81
CA VAL A 64 -2.25 -22.10 6.25
C VAL A 64 -2.28 -22.73 4.86
N ASP A 65 -1.31 -22.43 3.97
CA ASP A 65 -1.20 -23.03 2.64
C ASP A 65 -1.06 -24.56 2.73
N TYR A 66 -0.24 -25.05 3.67
CA TYR A 66 -0.11 -26.49 3.93
C TYR A 66 -1.46 -27.12 4.30
N ILE A 67 -2.22 -26.52 5.21
CA ILE A 67 -3.54 -27.00 5.62
C ILE A 67 -4.50 -26.98 4.42
N LEU A 68 -4.53 -25.89 3.65
CA LEU A 68 -5.36 -25.71 2.48
C LEU A 68 -5.04 -26.74 1.37
N THR A 69 -3.78 -27.05 1.18
CA THR A 69 -3.35 -28.05 0.19
C THR A 69 -4.01 -29.42 0.49
N PHE A 70 -4.11 -29.83 1.73
CA PHE A 70 -4.76 -31.09 2.08
C PHE A 70 -6.29 -30.98 2.17
N THR A 71 -6.83 -29.86 2.64
CA THR A 71 -8.27 -29.69 2.85
C THR A 71 -9.03 -29.29 1.57
N LEU A 72 -8.41 -28.55 0.67
CA LEU A 72 -9.04 -28.06 -0.57
C LEU A 72 -8.59 -28.81 -1.82
N LEU A 73 -7.28 -28.93 -2.05
CA LEU A 73 -6.77 -29.50 -3.28
C LEU A 73 -7.12 -30.99 -3.41
N ALA A 74 -7.09 -31.75 -2.31
CA ALA A 74 -7.46 -33.16 -2.33
C ALA A 74 -8.94 -33.39 -2.69
N PRO A 75 -9.93 -32.71 -2.10
CA PRO A 75 -11.33 -32.81 -2.55
C PRO A 75 -11.57 -32.34 -3.97
N VAL A 76 -10.90 -31.25 -4.40
CA VAL A 76 -11.03 -30.72 -5.77
C VAL A 76 -10.53 -31.75 -6.81
N LEU A 77 -9.42 -32.42 -6.55
CA LEU A 77 -8.93 -33.50 -7.42
C LEU A 77 -9.94 -34.65 -7.55
N VAL A 78 -10.61 -35.03 -6.45
CA VAL A 78 -11.65 -36.06 -6.48
C VAL A 78 -12.87 -35.59 -7.28
N LEU A 79 -13.33 -34.36 -7.07
CA LEU A 79 -14.46 -33.77 -7.80
C LEU A 79 -14.18 -33.67 -9.32
N LEU A 80 -13.01 -33.15 -9.70
CA LEU A 80 -12.60 -33.04 -11.11
C LEU A 80 -12.57 -34.42 -11.79
N SER A 81 -12.08 -35.45 -11.10
CA SER A 81 -12.01 -36.80 -11.69
C SER A 81 -13.38 -37.47 -11.81
N THR A 82 -14.39 -37.04 -11.07
CA THR A 82 -15.76 -37.53 -11.20
C THR A 82 -16.54 -36.82 -12.31
N HIS A 83 -16.26 -35.51 -12.53
CA HIS A 83 -16.96 -34.72 -13.55
C HIS A 83 -16.33 -34.78 -14.95
N PHE A 84 -15.03 -35.06 -15.05
CA PHE A 84 -14.31 -35.19 -16.30
C PHE A 84 -13.73 -36.60 -16.41
N PRO A 85 -14.51 -37.60 -16.83
CA PRO A 85 -13.96 -38.91 -17.14
C PRO A 85 -13.02 -38.75 -18.35
N THR A 86 -11.74 -38.83 -18.10
CA THR A 86 -10.72 -38.65 -19.14
C THR A 86 -10.85 -39.76 -20.18
N THR A 87 -11.13 -39.36 -21.41
CA THR A 87 -11.12 -40.22 -22.59
C THR A 87 -9.83 -41.06 -22.61
N LYS A 88 -9.96 -42.37 -22.74
CA LYS A 88 -8.84 -43.30 -22.86
C LYS A 88 -8.00 -42.85 -24.07
N GLN A 89 -6.82 -42.30 -23.85
CA GLN A 89 -5.82 -42.29 -24.93
C GLN A 89 -5.45 -43.76 -25.23
N PRO A 90 -5.48 -44.17 -26.47
CA PRO A 90 -4.99 -45.51 -26.85
C PRO A 90 -3.53 -45.61 -26.43
N THR A 91 -3.23 -46.58 -25.59
CA THR A 91 -1.87 -47.00 -25.28
C THR A 91 -1.18 -47.37 -26.55
N THR A 92 -0.38 -46.48 -27.12
CA THR A 92 0.56 -46.85 -28.19
C THR A 92 1.55 -47.81 -27.55
N LEU A 93 1.39 -49.07 -27.90
CA LEU A 93 2.30 -50.17 -27.54
C LEU A 93 3.69 -49.79 -28.09
N LEU A 94 4.54 -49.24 -27.26
CA LEU A 94 5.98 -49.28 -27.53
C LEU A 94 6.41 -50.72 -27.45
N PRO A 95 7.13 -51.25 -28.48
CA PRO A 95 7.64 -52.62 -28.46
C PRO A 95 8.54 -52.81 -27.23
N GLN A 96 8.30 -53.86 -26.47
CA GLN A 96 9.17 -54.24 -25.35
C GLN A 96 10.57 -54.58 -25.96
N PRO A 97 11.66 -54.08 -25.35
CA PRO A 97 12.99 -54.56 -25.67
C PRO A 97 13.13 -56.02 -25.26
N PRO A 98 13.94 -56.83 -25.95
CA PRO A 98 14.08 -58.25 -25.67
C PRO A 98 14.71 -58.48 -24.29
N GLU A 99 14.19 -59.48 -23.62
CA GLU A 99 14.58 -60.01 -22.33
C GLU A 99 16.00 -60.54 -22.37
N ASN A 100 16.97 -59.69 -22.00
CA ASN A 100 18.32 -60.19 -21.69
C ASN A 100 18.57 -60.03 -20.18
N ASN A 101 18.96 -61.16 -19.58
CA ASN A 101 19.25 -61.38 -18.16
C ASN A 101 20.40 -60.52 -17.63
N GLU A 102 20.16 -59.23 -17.40
CA GLU A 102 21.01 -58.43 -16.50
C GLU A 102 20.16 -57.89 -15.37
N LYS A 103 20.49 -58.36 -14.15
CA LYS A 103 19.86 -57.89 -12.92
C LYS A 103 20.11 -56.38 -12.76
N PRO A 104 19.08 -55.51 -12.87
CA PRO A 104 19.32 -54.09 -12.67
C PRO A 104 19.65 -53.83 -11.20
N LEU A 105 20.67 -53.02 -10.99
CA LEU A 105 21.18 -52.52 -9.70
C LEU A 105 20.18 -51.63 -8.95
N ILE A 106 18.89 -51.72 -9.24
CA ILE A 106 17.76 -50.97 -8.62
C ILE A 106 17.12 -51.76 -7.46
N ALA A 107 17.73 -52.85 -7.01
CA ALA A 107 17.24 -53.66 -5.89
C ALA A 107 17.53 -53.08 -4.48
N LEU A 108 17.95 -51.82 -4.35
CA LEU A 108 18.21 -51.19 -3.05
C LEU A 108 17.19 -50.10 -2.66
N ILE A 109 16.06 -50.01 -3.39
CA ILE A 109 14.93 -49.24 -2.84
C ILE A 109 14.24 -50.18 -1.84
N PRO A 110 14.16 -49.85 -0.54
CA PRO A 110 13.45 -50.68 0.43
C PRO A 110 12.04 -50.93 -0.11
N GLN A 111 11.69 -52.19 -0.40
CA GLN A 111 10.30 -52.58 -0.62
C GLN A 111 9.52 -52.09 0.61
N GLN A 112 8.75 -51.06 0.41
CA GLN A 112 7.83 -50.61 1.45
C GLN A 112 6.98 -51.81 1.89
N LEU A 113 7.13 -52.21 3.14
CA LEU A 113 6.23 -53.17 3.78
C LEU A 113 4.78 -52.92 3.31
N PRO A 114 4.01 -53.95 3.00
CA PRO A 114 2.61 -53.80 2.63
C PRO A 114 1.86 -53.31 3.87
N LEU A 115 1.83 -51.99 4.05
CA LEU A 115 0.92 -51.33 4.96
C LEU A 115 -0.48 -51.70 4.49
N ASN A 116 -1.19 -52.43 5.33
CA ASN A 116 -2.59 -52.80 5.07
C ASN A 116 -3.33 -51.48 4.73
N PRO A 117 -3.79 -51.29 3.47
CA PRO A 117 -4.26 -49.98 3.01
C PRO A 117 -5.51 -49.51 3.80
N GLN A 118 -6.18 -50.40 4.51
CA GLN A 118 -7.38 -50.06 5.24
C GLN A 118 -7.14 -49.45 6.64
N THR A 119 -5.95 -49.62 7.22
CA THR A 119 -5.59 -49.08 8.55
C THR A 119 -4.80 -47.79 8.49
N SER A 120 -4.36 -47.36 7.31
CA SER A 120 -3.62 -46.12 7.16
C SER A 120 -4.48 -44.90 7.44
N LYS A 121 -3.96 -43.95 8.25
CA LYS A 121 -4.60 -42.63 8.50
C LYS A 121 -4.94 -41.92 7.18
N ALA A 122 -4.09 -42.05 6.15
CA ALA A 122 -4.34 -41.52 4.81
C ALA A 122 -5.61 -42.11 4.15
N PHE A 123 -5.91 -43.40 4.39
CA PHE A 123 -7.13 -44.00 3.88
C PHE A 123 -8.37 -43.54 4.62
N GLN A 124 -8.28 -43.36 5.95
CA GLN A 124 -9.38 -42.81 6.75
C GLN A 124 -9.70 -41.38 6.34
N TYR A 125 -8.66 -40.54 6.11
CA TYR A 125 -8.80 -39.19 5.61
C TYR A 125 -9.42 -39.16 4.20
N ALA A 126 -8.92 -39.99 3.28
CA ALA A 126 -9.49 -40.14 1.94
C ALA A 126 -10.96 -40.58 1.96
N LYS A 127 -11.34 -41.48 2.91
CA LYS A 127 -12.72 -41.91 3.13
C LYS A 127 -13.59 -40.75 3.61
N PHE A 128 -13.10 -39.94 4.54
CA PHE A 128 -13.79 -38.75 5.04
C PHE A 128 -14.04 -37.73 3.94
N ILE A 129 -13.01 -37.33 3.20
CA ILE A 129 -13.12 -36.35 2.10
C ILE A 129 -14.05 -36.84 0.98
N HIS A 130 -14.07 -38.15 0.71
CA HIS A 130 -14.98 -38.70 -0.30
C HIS A 130 -16.44 -38.74 0.18
N SER A 131 -16.68 -38.68 1.49
CA SER A 131 -18.01 -38.53 2.07
C SER A 131 -18.65 -37.19 1.71
N THR A 132 -19.99 -37.18 1.54
CA THR A 132 -20.75 -35.94 1.30
C THR A 132 -20.55 -34.93 2.43
N ARG A 133 -20.46 -35.38 3.67
CA ARG A 133 -20.18 -34.52 4.85
C ARG A 133 -18.78 -33.91 4.78
N GLY A 134 -17.75 -34.69 4.37
CA GLY A 134 -16.39 -34.20 4.25
C GLY A 134 -16.25 -33.16 3.15
N ARG A 135 -16.92 -33.36 2.00
CA ARG A 135 -16.92 -32.35 0.90
C ARG A 135 -17.61 -31.05 1.34
N PHE A 136 -18.74 -31.16 2.02
CA PHE A 136 -19.47 -29.99 2.52
C PHE A 136 -18.65 -29.22 3.57
N SER A 137 -17.98 -29.93 4.50
CA SER A 137 -17.13 -29.28 5.51
C SER A 137 -15.92 -28.58 4.88
N ALA A 138 -15.28 -29.17 3.88
CA ALA A 138 -14.18 -28.53 3.16
C ALA A 138 -14.63 -27.27 2.40
N PHE A 139 -15.80 -27.32 1.76
CA PHE A 139 -16.37 -26.18 1.07
C PHE A 139 -16.76 -25.05 2.05
N LEU A 140 -17.38 -25.38 3.17
CA LEU A 140 -17.72 -24.42 4.21
C LEU A 140 -16.47 -23.75 4.80
N LEU A 141 -15.44 -24.53 5.09
CA LEU A 141 -14.15 -24.01 5.57
C LEU A 141 -13.52 -23.04 4.58
N SER A 142 -13.58 -23.35 3.27
CA SER A 142 -13.07 -22.45 2.23
C SER A 142 -13.79 -21.12 2.21
N ILE A 143 -15.12 -21.14 2.29
CA ILE A 143 -15.93 -19.91 2.33
C ILE A 143 -15.58 -19.07 3.55
N ILE A 144 -15.48 -19.69 4.72
CA ILE A 144 -15.10 -18.99 5.95
C ILE A 144 -13.74 -18.32 5.81
N LEU A 145 -12.73 -19.06 5.32
CA LEU A 145 -11.38 -18.54 5.11
C LEU A 145 -11.36 -17.40 4.08
N TYR A 146 -12.14 -17.53 3.00
CA TYR A 146 -12.28 -16.48 2.02
C TYR A 146 -12.89 -15.20 2.59
N ILE A 147 -13.98 -15.33 3.36
CA ILE A 147 -14.65 -14.18 4.02
C ILE A 147 -13.70 -13.50 5.01
N VAL A 148 -13.00 -14.30 5.86
CA VAL A 148 -12.05 -13.76 6.83
C VAL A 148 -10.88 -13.06 6.12
N GLY A 149 -10.32 -13.68 5.08
CA GLY A 149 -9.23 -13.10 4.29
C GLY A 149 -9.65 -11.79 3.61
N THR A 150 -10.80 -11.78 2.95
CA THR A 150 -11.33 -10.57 2.29
C THR A 150 -11.61 -9.45 3.31
N SER A 151 -12.21 -9.79 4.46
CA SER A 151 -12.43 -8.81 5.53
C SER A 151 -11.12 -8.24 6.08
N GLY A 152 -10.07 -9.06 6.17
CA GLY A 152 -8.73 -8.63 6.56
C GLY A 152 -8.15 -7.63 5.56
N VAL A 153 -8.21 -7.95 4.26
CA VAL A 153 -7.70 -7.08 3.20
C VAL A 153 -8.42 -5.72 3.17
N LEU A 154 -9.76 -5.73 3.33
CA LEU A 154 -10.56 -4.49 3.33
C LEU A 154 -10.28 -3.58 4.55
N ARG A 155 -9.78 -4.15 5.65
CA ARG A 155 -9.42 -3.40 6.86
C ARG A 155 -7.94 -3.08 6.95
N PHE A 156 -7.16 -3.57 6.01
CA PHE A 156 -5.71 -3.36 6.01
C PHE A 156 -5.40 -1.90 5.75
N LYS A 157 -4.68 -1.27 6.69
CA LYS A 157 -4.09 0.06 6.53
C LYS A 157 -2.58 -0.09 6.37
N SER A 158 -2.02 0.64 5.42
CA SER A 158 -0.56 0.73 5.30
C SER A 158 -0.04 1.64 6.41
N THR A 159 0.63 1.06 7.39
CA THR A 159 1.25 1.78 8.52
C THR A 159 2.78 1.68 8.43
N PHE A 160 3.32 1.84 7.21
CA PHE A 160 4.75 1.86 7.05
C PHE A 160 5.32 3.12 7.70
N GLU A 161 6.15 2.93 8.70
CA GLU A 161 6.95 3.97 9.36
C GLU A 161 8.42 3.63 9.12
N PRO A 162 9.23 4.55 8.62
CA PRO A 162 10.65 4.30 8.37
C PRO A 162 11.42 3.84 9.60
N SER A 163 11.09 4.32 10.79
CA SER A 163 11.70 3.92 12.07
C SER A 163 11.58 2.42 12.33
N LYS A 164 10.47 1.81 11.92
CA LYS A 164 10.23 0.35 12.08
C LYS A 164 11.07 -0.54 11.15
N ALA A 165 11.72 0.03 10.14
CA ALA A 165 12.62 -0.70 9.25
C ALA A 165 13.99 -0.96 9.89
N PHE A 166 14.36 -0.20 10.91
CA PHE A 166 15.63 -0.32 11.61
C PHE A 166 15.51 -1.14 12.90
N PRO A 167 16.61 -1.75 13.39
CA PRO A 167 16.64 -2.34 14.72
C PRO A 167 16.29 -1.32 15.80
N SER A 168 15.52 -1.74 16.81
CA SER A 168 15.05 -0.86 17.89
C SER A 168 16.16 -0.25 18.74
N ASP A 169 17.36 -0.82 18.73
CA ASP A 169 18.56 -0.32 19.40
C ASP A 169 19.40 0.62 18.51
N SER A 170 18.98 0.87 17.28
CA SER A 170 19.66 1.77 16.35
C SER A 170 19.41 3.24 16.71
N PRO A 171 20.48 4.08 16.72
CA PRO A 171 20.33 5.54 16.87
C PRO A 171 19.43 6.17 15.79
N LEU A 172 19.37 5.56 14.58
CA LEU A 172 18.52 6.01 13.49
C LEU A 172 17.03 5.84 13.80
N ALA A 173 16.63 4.76 14.47
CA ALA A 173 15.24 4.55 14.87
C ALA A 173 14.76 5.69 15.77
N HIS A 174 15.55 6.02 16.80
CA HIS A 174 15.23 7.11 17.71
C HIS A 174 15.23 8.50 17.03
N SER A 175 16.15 8.75 16.10
CA SER A 175 16.17 9.99 15.33
C SER A 175 14.95 10.14 14.45
N LEU A 176 14.50 9.07 13.81
CA LEU A 176 13.29 9.06 12.96
C LEU A 176 12.02 9.23 13.78
N ASP A 177 11.95 8.66 14.98
CA ASP A 177 10.82 8.88 15.88
C ASP A 177 10.75 10.36 16.30
N SER A 178 11.90 10.99 16.61
CA SER A 178 11.96 12.43 16.92
C SER A 178 11.52 13.31 15.74
N VAL A 179 11.86 12.93 14.51
CA VAL A 179 11.34 13.60 13.30
C VAL A 179 9.83 13.38 13.16
N GLY A 180 9.34 12.18 13.48
CA GLY A 180 7.91 11.88 13.52
C GLY A 180 7.13 12.79 14.49
N ASP A 181 7.68 13.04 15.68
CA ASP A 181 7.10 13.95 16.68
C ASP A 181 6.98 15.38 16.14
N VAL A 182 8.00 15.84 15.38
CA VAL A 182 7.94 17.16 14.71
C VAL A 182 6.83 17.19 13.68
N PHE A 183 6.67 16.15 12.86
CA PHE A 183 5.62 16.07 11.85
C PHE A 183 4.22 15.90 12.43
N ASP A 184 4.10 15.43 13.66
CA ASP A 184 2.81 15.40 14.35
C ASP A 184 2.29 16.81 14.64
N GLU A 185 3.17 17.75 14.93
CA GLU A 185 2.81 19.14 15.22
C GLU A 185 2.94 20.09 14.03
N PHE A 186 3.90 19.82 13.14
CA PHE A 186 4.28 20.74 12.07
C PHE A 186 4.57 20.00 10.77
N PHE A 187 3.53 19.81 9.96
CA PHE A 187 3.65 19.25 8.61
C PHE A 187 3.23 20.30 7.58
N PRO A 188 4.18 20.98 6.90
CA PRO A 188 3.89 21.99 5.90
C PRO A 188 3.58 21.35 4.55
N LEU A 189 2.37 21.51 4.05
CA LEU A 189 2.00 21.22 2.67
C LEU A 189 2.19 22.46 1.81
N CYS A 190 3.02 22.35 0.79
CA CYS A 190 3.34 23.43 -0.13
C CYS A 190 2.38 23.45 -1.31
N ILE A 191 1.80 24.61 -1.60
CA ILE A 191 0.90 24.82 -2.73
C ILE A 191 1.49 25.86 -3.66
N LEU A 192 1.74 25.45 -4.91
CA LEU A 192 2.24 26.32 -5.97
C LEU A 192 1.07 26.87 -6.77
N VAL A 193 0.96 28.19 -6.84
CA VAL A 193 -0.05 28.90 -7.63
C VAL A 193 0.60 29.38 -8.92
N ASN A 194 0.32 28.71 -10.04
CA ASN A 194 0.89 29.02 -11.35
C ASN A 194 0.16 30.17 -12.06
N ARG A 195 -1.09 30.43 -11.70
CA ARG A 195 -1.87 31.57 -12.19
C ARG A 195 -2.33 32.39 -10.97
N PRO A 196 -1.53 33.37 -10.54
CA PRO A 196 -1.90 34.24 -9.43
C PRO A 196 -3.21 34.99 -9.72
N PRO A 197 -4.03 35.25 -8.69
CA PRO A 197 -5.24 36.06 -8.84
C PRO A 197 -4.88 37.49 -9.24
N ASN A 198 -5.75 38.12 -10.01
CA ASN A 198 -5.63 39.55 -10.24
C ASN A 198 -6.04 40.29 -8.95
N LEU A 199 -5.05 40.79 -8.22
CA LEU A 199 -5.24 41.42 -6.91
C LEU A 199 -5.99 42.76 -7.00
N THR A 200 -6.13 43.34 -8.19
CA THR A 200 -6.91 44.55 -8.43
C THR A 200 -8.40 44.26 -8.69
N ASP A 201 -8.75 43.01 -8.99
CA ASP A 201 -10.12 42.55 -9.14
C ASP A 201 -10.64 41.94 -7.81
N PRO A 202 -11.62 42.57 -7.17
CA PRO A 202 -12.14 42.09 -5.89
C PRO A 202 -12.80 40.73 -5.95
N GLU A 203 -13.39 40.34 -7.10
CA GLU A 203 -14.07 39.06 -7.25
C GLU A 203 -13.05 37.91 -7.33
N GLU A 204 -12.01 38.08 -8.15
CA GLU A 204 -10.97 37.08 -8.31
C GLU A 204 -10.16 36.91 -7.02
N TYR A 205 -9.80 38.02 -6.35
CA TYR A 205 -9.14 37.97 -5.06
C TYR A 205 -10.00 37.34 -3.96
N SER A 206 -11.30 37.62 -3.95
CA SER A 206 -12.25 36.98 -3.03
C SER A 206 -12.34 35.48 -3.29
N SER A 207 -12.35 35.04 -4.56
CA SER A 207 -12.34 33.63 -4.94
C SER A 207 -11.08 32.90 -4.47
N PHE A 208 -9.91 33.56 -4.61
CA PHE A 208 -8.66 33.03 -4.08
C PHE A 208 -8.68 32.86 -2.56
N ASN A 209 -9.15 33.90 -1.85
CA ASN A 209 -9.29 33.83 -0.38
C ASN A 209 -10.27 32.75 0.07
N LYS A 210 -11.33 32.46 -0.70
CA LYS A 210 -12.23 31.32 -0.43
C LYS A 210 -11.51 29.99 -0.55
N MET A 211 -10.71 29.80 -1.60
CA MET A 211 -9.89 28.60 -1.76
C MET A 211 -8.95 28.40 -0.55
N VAL A 212 -8.25 29.45 -0.15
CA VAL A 212 -7.35 29.40 1.02
C VAL A 212 -8.13 29.10 2.29
N ALA A 213 -9.30 29.71 2.49
CA ALA A 213 -10.14 29.45 3.64
C ALA A 213 -10.72 28.02 3.69
N GLU A 214 -11.05 27.43 2.54
CA GLU A 214 -11.47 26.02 2.46
C GLU A 214 -10.31 25.08 2.87
N LEU A 215 -9.08 25.39 2.46
CA LEU A 215 -7.87 24.63 2.83
C LEU A 215 -7.54 24.78 4.33
N GLU A 216 -7.64 25.98 4.86
CA GLU A 216 -7.43 26.28 6.29
C GLU A 216 -8.53 25.70 7.20
N GLY A 217 -9.73 25.47 6.62
CA GLY A 217 -10.86 24.87 7.31
C GLY A 217 -10.80 23.35 7.46
N LEU A 218 -9.78 22.70 6.94
CA LEU A 218 -9.60 21.26 7.11
C LEU A 218 -9.34 20.92 8.59
N PRO A 219 -9.89 19.82 9.11
CA PRO A 219 -9.74 19.43 10.53
C PRO A 219 -8.29 19.23 10.96
N GLU A 220 -7.47 18.82 10.02
CA GLU A 220 -6.05 18.56 10.21
C GLU A 220 -5.21 19.84 10.13
N SER A 221 -5.73 20.92 9.57
CA SER A 221 -5.02 22.22 9.47
C SER A 221 -4.98 22.94 10.80
N TRP A 222 -3.90 23.67 11.06
CA TRP A 222 -3.80 24.62 12.15
C TRP A 222 -4.55 25.94 11.87
N GLY A 223 -5.08 26.10 10.65
CA GLY A 223 -5.83 27.28 10.24
C GLY A 223 -4.97 28.50 9.88
N PRO A 224 -5.60 29.69 9.80
CA PRO A 224 -4.99 30.88 9.24
C PRO A 224 -3.77 31.40 9.97
N ASN A 225 -3.63 31.11 11.27
CA ASN A 225 -2.52 31.61 12.09
C ASN A 225 -1.18 30.94 11.76
N ARG A 226 -1.22 29.75 11.15
CA ARG A 226 -0.01 29.00 10.76
C ARG A 226 0.09 28.80 9.25
N THR A 227 -0.74 29.46 8.45
CA THR A 227 -0.61 29.47 6.99
C THR A 227 0.44 30.49 6.58
N LEU A 228 1.46 30.01 5.84
CA LEU A 228 2.57 30.84 5.35
C LEU A 228 2.23 31.39 3.97
N LEU A 229 1.39 32.42 3.90
CA LEU A 229 0.97 33.10 2.68
C LEU A 229 1.52 34.53 2.67
N PHE A 230 2.46 34.82 1.78
CA PHE A 230 3.12 36.14 1.70
C PHE A 230 2.16 37.30 1.42
N LEU A 231 1.02 37.04 0.78
CA LEU A 231 0.03 38.10 0.46
C LEU A 231 -0.52 38.78 1.70
N ARG A 232 -0.68 38.07 2.82
CA ARG A 232 -1.22 38.64 4.08
C ARG A 232 -0.27 39.68 4.70
N PRO A 233 1.00 39.35 4.99
CA PRO A 233 1.94 40.34 5.49
C PRO A 233 2.24 41.44 4.46
N TYR A 234 2.17 41.14 3.16
CA TYR A 234 2.32 42.17 2.13
C TYR A 234 1.15 43.14 2.11
N GLU A 235 -0.09 42.68 2.22
CA GLU A 235 -1.26 43.55 2.27
C GLU A 235 -1.21 44.50 3.50
N GLU A 236 -0.76 44.00 4.64
CA GLU A 236 -0.57 44.80 5.87
C GLU A 236 0.53 45.85 5.66
N PHE A 237 1.65 45.44 5.04
CA PHE A 237 2.73 46.35 4.72
C PHE A 237 2.28 47.45 3.73
N ASP A 238 1.58 47.10 2.66
CA ASP A 238 1.11 48.04 1.66
C ASP A 238 0.07 49.02 2.24
N LYS A 239 -0.82 48.58 3.10
CA LYS A 239 -1.75 49.41 3.84
C LYS A 239 -1.01 50.43 4.73
N LYS A 240 -0.01 49.97 5.50
CA LYS A 240 0.79 50.84 6.38
C LYS A 240 1.57 51.87 5.56
N ASN A 241 2.19 51.44 4.46
CA ASN A 241 2.94 52.33 3.58
C ASN A 241 2.03 53.37 2.90
N THR A 242 0.89 52.96 2.38
CA THR A 242 -0.09 53.88 1.79
C THR A 242 -0.60 54.88 2.80
N HIS A 243 -0.94 54.48 4.02
CA HIS A 243 -1.37 55.35 5.08
C HIS A 243 -0.28 56.35 5.50
N PHE A 244 0.99 55.92 5.57
CA PHE A 244 2.14 56.79 5.84
C PHE A 244 2.27 57.90 4.78
N TRP A 245 2.21 57.58 3.51
CA TRP A 245 2.30 58.58 2.43
C TRP A 245 1.10 59.53 2.40
N GLN A 246 -0.12 59.01 2.73
CA GLN A 246 -1.30 59.87 2.88
C GLN A 246 -1.16 60.86 4.03
N SER A 247 -0.60 60.42 5.16
CA SER A 247 -0.36 61.31 6.34
C SER A 247 0.62 62.43 6.04
N LEU A 248 1.58 62.17 5.14
CA LEU A 248 2.54 63.20 4.67
C LEU A 248 1.95 64.12 3.58
N GLY A 249 0.70 63.91 3.14
CA GLY A 249 0.08 64.71 2.09
C GLY A 249 0.54 64.37 0.67
N LEU A 250 1.33 63.30 0.50
CA LEU A 250 1.92 62.87 -0.77
C LEU A 250 1.16 61.73 -1.45
N GLY A 251 0.16 61.18 -0.76
CA GLY A 251 -0.64 60.03 -1.26
C GLY A 251 -2.01 60.43 -1.83
N SER A 252 -2.58 59.62 -2.68
CA SER A 252 -3.94 59.75 -3.21
C SER A 252 -4.97 59.76 -2.09
N LYS A 253 -5.84 60.81 -2.05
CA LYS A 253 -6.97 60.91 -1.09
C LYS A 253 -8.12 59.97 -1.54
N GLY A 254 -7.98 58.66 -1.31
CA GLY A 254 -9.02 57.70 -1.67
C GLY A 254 -9.06 56.50 -0.74
N LYS A 255 -10.07 55.65 -0.91
CA LYS A 255 -10.14 54.35 -0.22
C LYS A 255 -8.92 53.51 -0.66
N TYR A 256 -8.32 52.81 0.29
CA TYR A 256 -7.19 51.89 0.02
C TYR A 256 -7.53 50.99 -1.15
N LYS A 257 -6.61 50.90 -2.12
CA LYS A 257 -6.64 49.97 -3.23
C LYS A 257 -5.35 49.18 -3.21
N PHE A 258 -5.45 47.87 -3.21
CA PHE A 258 -4.31 46.97 -3.23
C PHE A 258 -3.44 47.22 -4.45
N SER A 259 -2.12 47.40 -4.26
CA SER A 259 -1.17 47.62 -5.32
C SER A 259 0.03 46.69 -5.18
N LEU A 260 0.61 46.28 -6.32
CA LEU A 260 1.86 45.51 -6.38
C LEU A 260 3.11 46.43 -6.49
N ASP A 261 2.95 47.75 -6.57
CA ASP A 261 4.07 48.65 -6.82
C ASP A 261 5.15 48.61 -5.74
N ASN A 262 4.75 48.33 -4.50
CA ASN A 262 5.63 48.17 -3.34
C ASN A 262 6.21 46.76 -3.16
N LEU A 263 5.82 45.80 -4.02
CA LEU A 263 6.23 44.40 -3.88
C LEU A 263 7.74 44.19 -3.93
N PRO A 264 8.53 44.83 -4.87
CA PRO A 264 9.96 44.62 -4.89
C PRO A 264 10.65 45.11 -3.61
N PHE A 265 10.18 46.23 -3.05
CA PHE A 265 10.72 46.75 -1.80
C PHE A 265 10.42 45.81 -0.62
N PHE A 266 9.20 45.31 -0.54
CA PHE A 266 8.81 44.33 0.47
C PHE A 266 9.64 43.04 0.32
N MET A 267 9.75 42.49 -0.92
CA MET A 267 10.53 41.27 -1.14
C MET A 267 12.00 41.43 -0.77
N ASN A 268 12.59 42.57 -1.10
CA ASN A 268 13.97 42.86 -0.74
C ASN A 268 14.14 42.95 0.78
N SER A 269 13.16 43.50 1.50
CA SER A 269 13.20 43.61 2.96
C SER A 269 13.13 42.26 3.70
N ILE A 270 12.52 41.24 3.07
CA ILE A 270 12.42 39.87 3.61
C ILE A 270 13.42 38.90 2.97
N GLY A 271 14.42 39.40 2.23
CA GLY A 271 15.50 38.61 1.67
C GLY A 271 15.18 37.92 0.33
N ASN A 272 14.20 38.42 -0.45
CA ASN A 272 13.81 37.87 -1.76
C ASN A 272 13.60 36.33 -1.74
N PRO A 273 12.62 35.82 -0.99
CA PRO A 273 12.40 34.39 -0.92
C PRO A 273 12.11 33.80 -2.31
N PRO A 274 12.66 32.65 -2.67
CA PRO A 274 12.47 32.03 -3.99
C PRO A 274 11.02 31.58 -4.24
N THR A 275 10.16 31.65 -3.23
CA THR A 275 8.77 31.24 -3.27
C THR A 275 7.85 32.21 -4.03
N VAL A 276 8.34 33.39 -4.44
CA VAL A 276 7.55 34.41 -5.13
C VAL A 276 8.27 34.83 -6.40
N LYS A 277 7.62 34.66 -7.55
CA LYS A 277 8.13 35.08 -8.86
C LYS A 277 7.28 36.21 -9.43
N TYR A 278 7.89 37.36 -9.68
CA TYR A 278 7.24 38.52 -10.29
C TYR A 278 8.12 39.10 -11.43
N GLU A 279 7.47 39.78 -12.34
CA GLU A 279 8.15 40.48 -13.47
C GLU A 279 7.71 41.94 -13.51
N LYS A 280 8.60 42.78 -13.98
CA LYS A 280 8.32 44.20 -14.26
C LYS A 280 8.08 44.35 -15.75
N ASN A 281 6.87 44.74 -16.14
CA ASN A 281 6.52 45.02 -17.53
C ASN A 281 7.22 46.25 -18.04
N GLY A 282 7.35 46.38 -19.38
CA GLY A 282 7.96 47.53 -20.00
C GLY A 282 7.35 48.90 -19.61
N ASN A 283 6.09 48.91 -19.18
CA ASN A 283 5.38 50.08 -18.64
C ASN A 283 5.65 50.36 -17.15
N GLY A 284 6.58 49.65 -16.55
CA GLY A 284 6.91 49.79 -15.14
C GLY A 284 5.96 49.09 -14.15
N SER A 285 4.84 48.57 -14.62
CA SER A 285 3.88 47.81 -13.75
C SER A 285 4.45 46.45 -13.37
N ILE A 286 4.19 46.02 -12.13
CA ILE A 286 4.64 44.75 -11.60
C ILE A 286 3.51 43.71 -11.77
N GLN A 287 3.88 42.56 -12.30
CA GLN A 287 2.98 41.45 -12.47
C GLN A 287 3.51 40.22 -11.70
N LEU A 288 2.67 39.64 -10.87
CA LEU A 288 2.94 38.37 -10.18
C LEU A 288 2.80 37.21 -11.20
N LYS A 289 3.81 36.35 -11.32
CA LYS A 289 3.81 35.22 -12.28
C LYS A 289 3.43 33.89 -11.61
N SER A 290 4.00 33.63 -10.48
CA SER A 290 3.71 32.46 -9.66
C SER A 290 4.16 32.70 -8.23
N PHE A 291 3.55 32.00 -7.30
CA PHE A 291 4.02 31.99 -5.91
C PHE A 291 3.66 30.67 -5.24
N GLN A 292 4.36 30.40 -4.17
CA GLN A 292 4.12 29.26 -3.30
C GLN A 292 3.65 29.76 -1.95
N PHE A 293 2.69 29.05 -1.37
CA PHE A 293 2.30 29.21 0.02
C PHE A 293 2.21 27.84 0.69
N SER A 294 2.27 27.81 2.02
CA SER A 294 2.25 26.56 2.76
C SER A 294 1.17 26.59 3.83
N ILE A 295 0.46 25.48 3.95
CA ILE A 295 -0.51 25.23 5.02
C ILE A 295 0.13 24.24 5.98
N VAL A 296 0.14 24.57 7.26
CA VAL A 296 0.68 23.69 8.29
C VAL A 296 -0.42 22.80 8.82
N ASN A 297 -0.17 21.50 8.82
CA ASN A 297 -1.08 20.47 9.28
C ASN A 297 -0.53 19.76 10.52
N LYS A 298 -1.39 19.06 11.26
CA LYS A 298 -1.10 18.30 12.48
C LYS A 298 -1.53 16.86 12.34
N GLY A 299 -0.95 15.95 13.14
CA GLY A 299 -1.31 14.53 13.14
C GLY A 299 -0.74 13.77 11.94
N MET A 300 0.40 14.21 11.39
CA MET A 300 0.99 13.69 10.16
C MET A 300 2.17 12.74 10.39
N THR A 301 2.27 12.14 11.56
CA THR A 301 3.28 11.12 11.87
C THR A 301 3.13 9.90 10.97
N GLU A 302 1.90 9.42 10.75
CA GLU A 302 1.63 8.27 9.92
C GLU A 302 1.48 8.68 8.44
N TRP A 303 2.15 7.95 7.54
CA TRP A 303 2.05 8.13 6.08
C TRP A 303 0.63 8.02 5.54
N TRP A 304 -0.21 7.20 6.17
CA TRP A 304 -1.62 7.12 5.81
C TRP A 304 -2.35 8.46 6.00
N ASN A 305 -2.09 9.14 7.11
CA ASN A 305 -2.70 10.43 7.40
C ASN A 305 -2.25 11.49 6.39
N ARG A 306 -0.97 11.47 5.98
CA ARG A 306 -0.43 12.34 4.91
C ARG A 306 -1.16 12.10 3.60
N ALA A 307 -1.28 10.85 3.15
CA ALA A 307 -2.00 10.53 1.92
C ALA A 307 -3.48 10.99 1.96
N VAL A 308 -4.14 10.88 3.09
CA VAL A 308 -5.53 11.33 3.26
C VAL A 308 -5.66 12.84 3.17
N ILE A 309 -4.76 13.60 3.80
CA ILE A 309 -4.81 15.08 3.73
C ILE A 309 -4.46 15.56 2.32
N GLU A 310 -3.47 14.97 1.66
CA GLU A 310 -3.10 15.28 0.28
C GLU A 310 -4.29 15.10 -0.67
N GLU A 311 -5.04 14.03 -0.53
CA GLU A 311 -6.22 13.80 -1.37
C GLU A 311 -7.32 14.83 -1.10
N LYS A 312 -7.56 15.22 0.15
CA LYS A 312 -8.51 16.28 0.49
C LYS A 312 -8.08 17.63 -0.11
N VAL A 313 -6.79 17.96 0.00
CA VAL A 313 -6.23 19.19 -0.58
C VAL A 313 -6.36 19.16 -2.11
N ARG A 314 -6.05 18.03 -2.75
CA ARG A 314 -6.19 17.87 -4.22
C ARG A 314 -7.62 18.14 -4.67
N ILE A 315 -8.62 17.57 -4.01
CA ILE A 315 -10.05 17.78 -4.33
C ILE A 315 -10.41 19.27 -4.25
N ILE A 316 -9.91 20.00 -3.25
CA ILE A 316 -10.15 21.43 -3.13
C ILE A 316 -9.47 22.19 -4.27
N LEU A 317 -8.19 21.87 -4.58
CA LEU A 317 -7.45 22.56 -5.65
C LEU A 317 -8.06 22.32 -7.03
N GLU A 318 -8.56 21.12 -7.33
CA GLU A 318 -9.26 20.78 -8.58
C GLU A 318 -10.50 21.66 -8.80
N LYS A 319 -11.23 21.99 -7.74
CA LYS A 319 -12.39 22.90 -7.81
C LYS A 319 -12.01 24.29 -8.34
N TYR A 320 -10.77 24.74 -8.07
CA TYR A 320 -10.25 26.06 -8.46
C TYR A 320 -9.20 26.00 -9.59
N GLU A 321 -8.97 24.84 -10.20
CA GLU A 321 -7.91 24.63 -11.21
C GLU A 321 -8.02 25.61 -12.39
N LYS A 322 -9.24 25.81 -12.91
CA LYS A 322 -9.50 26.73 -14.04
C LYS A 322 -9.10 28.17 -13.73
N ASN A 323 -9.21 28.59 -12.48
CA ASN A 323 -8.96 29.97 -12.06
C ASN A 323 -7.47 30.18 -11.75
N PHE A 324 -6.86 29.30 -10.95
CA PHE A 324 -5.53 29.56 -10.38
C PHE A 324 -4.47 28.57 -10.81
N ASN A 325 -4.82 27.44 -11.45
CA ASN A 325 -3.90 26.37 -11.81
C ASN A 325 -2.94 26.06 -10.64
N ALA A 326 -3.54 25.86 -9.48
CA ALA A 326 -2.81 25.58 -8.25
C ALA A 326 -2.52 24.08 -8.15
N SER A 327 -1.28 23.74 -7.80
CA SER A 327 -0.84 22.36 -7.61
C SER A 327 -0.18 22.20 -6.24
N MET A 328 -0.43 21.05 -5.63
CA MET A 328 0.23 20.67 -4.39
C MET A 328 1.61 20.11 -4.71
N TYR A 329 2.57 20.45 -3.88
CA TYR A 329 3.92 19.95 -3.90
C TYR A 329 4.31 19.51 -2.49
N ASP A 330 4.69 18.25 -2.35
CA ASP A 330 5.32 17.74 -1.15
C ASP A 330 6.83 17.84 -1.31
N ALA A 331 7.48 18.33 -0.28
CA ALA A 331 8.93 18.58 -0.29
C ALA A 331 9.75 17.38 0.20
N ASP A 332 9.11 16.22 0.48
CA ASP A 332 9.76 15.00 0.95
C ASP A 332 10.49 14.24 -0.16
#